data_640dadc1ea74cbae6942645bca6c2614
#
_entry.id   640dadc1ea74cbae6942645bca6c2614
#
_cell.length_a   1.000
_cell.length_b   1.000
_cell.length_c   1.000
_cell.angle_alpha   90.00
_cell.angle_beta   90.00
_cell.angle_gamma   90.00
#
_symmetry.space_group_name_H-M   'P 1'
#
loop_
_entity.id
_entity.type
_entity.pdbx_description
1 polymer ?
#
loop_
_entity_poly.entity_id
_entity_poly.type
_entity_poly.pdbx_seq_one_letter_code
_entity_poly.pdbx_strand_id
1 'polypeptide(L)'
;MSSAQGSSDYAAWRGRLAQANDPAFWPIEAIDEGLASGALQYWCDGKAALVTQVVEYPGGAVAVEAVAGAGDGGALIASLEPELARWGRENGFTHLKVAGRLGWLRKRPSGWKAHQVIIMKELADG
;
A
#
# COMPACT_ATOMS: atom_id res chain seq x y z
N MET A 1 6.52 -16.94 11.65
CA MET A 1 7.16 -16.60 10.84
C MET A 1 7.22 -15.24 10.50
N SER A 2 8.06 -14.84 9.97
CA SER A 2 8.17 -13.48 9.70
C SER A 2 7.10 -13.01 8.79
N SER A 3 6.63 -11.84 8.99
CA SER A 3 5.78 -11.21 8.02
C SER A 3 6.62 -10.86 6.80
N ALA A 4 5.97 -10.47 5.72
CA ALA A 4 6.67 -9.99 4.55
C ALA A 4 7.33 -8.64 4.77
N GLN A 5 6.97 -7.95 5.85
CA GLN A 5 7.55 -6.65 6.16
C GLN A 5 9.04 -6.77 6.43
N GLY A 6 9.84 -5.90 5.83
CA GLY A 6 11.27 -5.90 6.00
C GLY A 6 12.00 -6.95 5.18
N SER A 7 11.32 -7.56 4.22
CA SER A 7 11.93 -8.56 3.35
C SER A 7 13.13 -7.97 2.61
N SER A 8 14.17 -8.78 2.45
CA SER A 8 15.37 -8.36 1.75
C SER A 8 15.23 -8.35 0.23
N ASP A 9 14.07 -8.77 -0.30
CA ASP A 9 13.88 -8.86 -1.74
C ASP A 9 13.35 -7.58 -2.39
N TYR A 10 13.31 -6.48 -1.65
CA TYR A 10 12.87 -5.19 -2.21
C TYR A 10 13.66 -4.83 -3.47
N ALA A 11 14.96 -5.09 -3.48
CA ALA A 11 15.78 -4.77 -4.64
C ALA A 11 15.27 -5.47 -5.91
N ALA A 12 14.75 -6.68 -5.77
CA ALA A 12 14.21 -7.44 -6.89
C ALA A 12 12.88 -6.85 -7.41
N TRP A 13 12.11 -6.21 -6.54
CA TRP A 13 10.80 -5.67 -6.88
C TRP A 13 10.83 -4.18 -7.23
N ARG A 14 11.93 -3.51 -6.91
CA ARG A 14 12.04 -2.06 -7.02
C ARG A 14 11.68 -1.53 -8.42
N GLY A 15 12.19 -2.16 -9.47
CA GLY A 15 11.89 -1.75 -10.83
C GLY A 15 10.42 -1.87 -11.19
N ARG A 16 9.78 -2.95 -10.74
CA ARG A 16 8.35 -3.18 -11.00
C ARG A 16 7.48 -2.20 -10.23
N LEU A 17 7.87 -1.89 -8.99
CA LEU A 17 7.16 -0.89 -8.20
C LEU A 17 7.28 0.49 -8.85
N ALA A 18 8.46 0.83 -9.36
CA ALA A 18 8.67 2.09 -10.04
C ALA A 18 7.79 2.21 -11.30
N GLN A 19 7.65 1.12 -12.06
CA GLN A 19 6.83 1.12 -13.26
C GLN A 19 5.33 1.24 -12.95
N ALA A 20 4.90 0.67 -11.83
CA ALA A 20 3.49 0.65 -11.47
C ALA A 20 3.02 1.95 -10.82
N ASN A 21 3.94 2.83 -10.47
CA ASN A 21 3.65 4.00 -9.66
C ASN A 21 3.80 5.28 -10.48
N ASP A 22 3.06 6.32 -10.08
CA ASP A 22 3.16 7.62 -10.72
C ASP A 22 4.29 8.42 -10.05
N PRO A 23 5.38 8.69 -10.78
CA PRO A 23 6.52 9.39 -10.17
C PRO A 23 6.24 10.85 -9.80
N ALA A 24 5.13 11.42 -10.28
CA ALA A 24 4.72 12.75 -9.85
C ALA A 24 4.30 12.76 -8.38
N PHE A 25 3.86 11.61 -7.84
CA PHE A 25 3.42 11.50 -6.47
C PHE A 25 4.40 10.70 -5.62
N TRP A 26 4.84 9.55 -6.12
CA TRP A 26 5.74 8.66 -5.38
C TRP A 26 6.85 8.17 -6.29
N PRO A 27 7.88 9.02 -6.52
CA PRO A 27 9.06 8.53 -7.25
C PRO A 27 9.75 7.43 -6.44
N ILE A 28 10.39 6.50 -7.12
CA ILE A 28 10.98 5.34 -6.46
C ILE A 28 12.03 5.75 -5.42
N GLU A 29 12.71 6.87 -5.64
CA GLU A 29 13.70 7.37 -4.70
C GLU A 29 13.07 7.78 -3.36
N ALA A 30 11.85 8.33 -3.41
CA ALA A 30 11.12 8.67 -2.19
C ALA A 30 10.69 7.41 -1.45
N ILE A 31 10.34 6.35 -2.18
CA ILE A 31 10.02 5.06 -1.56
C ILE A 31 11.28 4.48 -0.91
N ASP A 32 12.43 4.51 -1.60
CA ASP A 32 13.70 4.06 -1.03
C ASP A 32 13.98 4.77 0.31
N GLU A 33 13.84 6.09 0.32
CA GLU A 33 14.07 6.90 1.51
C GLU A 33 13.09 6.56 2.63
N GLY A 34 11.82 6.43 2.30
CA GLY A 34 10.79 6.10 3.28
C GLY A 34 11.01 4.74 3.91
N LEU A 35 11.44 3.75 3.14
CA LEU A 35 11.75 2.43 3.66
C LEU A 35 12.98 2.48 4.55
N ALA A 36 14.01 3.23 4.15
CA ALA A 36 15.24 3.33 4.93
C ALA A 36 15.00 4.03 6.28
N SER A 37 14.13 5.04 6.30
CA SER A 37 13.84 5.80 7.53
C SER A 37 12.79 5.14 8.43
N GLY A 38 12.08 4.14 7.91
CA GLY A 38 10.98 3.52 8.64
C GLY A 38 9.65 4.23 8.48
N ALA A 39 9.58 5.30 7.69
CA ALA A 39 8.31 5.99 7.42
C ALA A 39 7.38 5.15 6.55
N LEU A 40 7.92 4.26 5.75
CA LEU A 40 7.16 3.33 4.91
C LEU A 40 7.45 1.89 5.31
N GLN A 41 6.53 1.00 4.99
CA GLN A 41 6.68 -0.43 5.24
C GLN A 41 6.64 -1.19 3.92
N TYR A 42 7.42 -2.26 3.83
CA TYR A 42 7.50 -3.10 2.65
C TYR A 42 6.94 -4.49 2.95
N TRP A 43 6.12 -5.01 2.05
CA TRP A 43 5.47 -6.31 2.18
C TRP A 43 5.61 -7.09 0.88
N CYS A 44 5.91 -8.37 0.96
CA CYS A 44 6.08 -9.21 -0.22
C CYS A 44 5.81 -10.66 0.14
N ASP A 45 5.15 -11.38 -0.76
CA ASP A 45 4.93 -12.83 -0.60
C ASP A 45 5.58 -13.64 -1.74
N GLY A 46 6.42 -13.01 -2.55
CA GLY A 46 7.06 -13.65 -3.69
C GLY A 46 6.28 -13.51 -4.99
N LYS A 47 4.98 -13.26 -4.92
CA LYS A 47 4.12 -13.07 -6.10
C LYS A 47 3.67 -11.63 -6.26
N ALA A 48 3.70 -10.88 -5.20
CA ALA A 48 3.30 -9.47 -5.19
C ALA A 48 4.09 -8.73 -4.14
N ALA A 49 4.25 -7.43 -4.34
CA ALA A 49 4.89 -6.55 -3.37
C ALA A 49 4.01 -5.33 -3.14
N LEU A 50 4.07 -4.79 -1.93
CA LEU A 50 3.26 -3.65 -1.54
C LEU A 50 4.08 -2.75 -0.63
N VAL A 51 3.91 -1.45 -0.80
CA VAL A 51 4.50 -0.43 0.08
C VAL A 51 3.37 0.31 0.74
N THR A 52 3.45 0.51 2.04
CA THR A 52 2.41 1.17 2.82
C THR A 52 2.98 2.29 3.67
N GLN A 53 2.11 3.18 4.11
CA GLN A 53 2.39 4.21 5.11
C GLN A 53 1.31 4.18 6.16
N VAL A 54 1.62 4.72 7.33
CA VAL A 54 0.64 4.88 8.42
C VAL A 54 0.30 6.36 8.52
N VAL A 55 -0.99 6.68 8.49
CA VAL A 55 -1.47 8.05 8.54
C VAL A 55 -2.41 8.21 9.72
N GLU A 56 -2.13 9.20 10.58
CA GLU A 56 -3.00 9.55 11.69
C GLU A 56 -3.89 10.72 11.27
N TYR A 57 -5.16 10.58 11.55
CA TYR A 57 -6.15 11.58 11.15
C TYR A 57 -6.69 12.32 12.38
N PRO A 58 -7.12 13.58 12.21
CA PRO A 58 -7.60 14.38 13.35
C PRO A 58 -8.79 13.76 14.09
N GLY A 59 -9.59 12.96 13.40
CA GLY A 59 -10.74 12.28 14.01
C GLY A 59 -10.39 11.06 14.82
N GLY A 60 -9.11 10.72 14.93
CA GLY A 60 -8.65 9.58 15.72
C GLY A 60 -8.41 8.31 14.91
N ALA A 61 -8.80 8.26 13.65
CA ALA A 61 -8.48 7.11 12.81
C ALA A 61 -6.99 7.06 12.53
N VAL A 62 -6.44 5.85 12.55
CA VAL A 62 -5.06 5.61 12.15
C VAL A 62 -5.12 4.55 11.05
N ALA A 63 -4.72 4.93 9.85
CA ALA A 63 -4.89 4.09 8.68
C ALA A 63 -3.56 3.60 8.13
N VAL A 64 -3.51 2.32 7.76
CA VAL A 64 -2.42 1.79 6.94
C VAL A 64 -2.87 1.98 5.49
N GLU A 65 -2.12 2.77 4.74
CA GLU A 65 -2.50 3.14 3.38
C GLU A 65 -1.51 2.60 2.37
N ALA A 66 -2.01 1.98 1.32
CA ALA A 66 -1.16 1.52 0.23
C ALA A 66 -0.62 2.71 -0.55
N VAL A 67 0.68 2.73 -0.77
CA VAL A 67 1.40 3.75 -1.52
C VAL A 67 1.72 3.24 -2.92
N ALA A 68 2.17 2.00 -3.03
CA ALA A 68 2.57 1.40 -4.29
C ALA A 68 2.41 -0.11 -4.19
N GLY A 69 2.09 -0.73 -5.30
CA GLY A 69 1.98 -2.18 -5.36
C GLY A 69 2.28 -2.70 -6.74
N ALA A 70 2.79 -3.93 -6.83
CA ALA A 70 3.11 -4.58 -8.08
C ALA A 70 2.94 -6.08 -7.95
N GLY A 71 2.71 -6.74 -9.07
CA GLY A 71 2.62 -8.20 -9.13
C GLY A 71 1.19 -8.70 -9.22
N ASP A 72 0.98 -9.89 -8.67
CA ASP A 72 -0.30 -10.58 -8.76
C ASP A 72 -1.33 -9.98 -7.81
N GLY A 73 -2.41 -9.41 -8.38
CA GLY A 73 -3.48 -8.82 -7.59
C GLY A 73 -4.19 -9.81 -6.69
N GLY A 74 -4.31 -11.07 -7.12
CA GLY A 74 -4.87 -12.12 -6.28
C GLY A 74 -4.04 -12.39 -5.04
N ALA A 75 -2.71 -12.37 -5.19
CA ALA A 75 -1.80 -12.54 -4.06
C ALA A 75 -1.88 -11.37 -3.10
N LEU A 76 -2.03 -10.14 -3.62
CA LEU A 76 -2.23 -8.97 -2.76
C LEU A 76 -3.44 -9.16 -1.85
N ILE A 77 -4.56 -9.58 -2.43
CA ILE A 77 -5.83 -9.73 -1.70
C ILE A 77 -5.78 -10.94 -0.77
N ALA A 78 -5.28 -12.07 -1.25
CA ALA A 78 -5.37 -13.34 -0.50
C ALA A 78 -4.31 -13.46 0.59
N SER A 79 -3.16 -12.84 0.38
CA SER A 79 -1.99 -13.04 1.24
C SER A 79 -1.58 -11.77 1.97
N LEU A 80 -1.32 -10.70 1.24
CA LEU A 80 -0.73 -9.50 1.85
C LEU A 80 -1.74 -8.67 2.63
N GLU A 81 -2.96 -8.49 2.12
CA GLU A 81 -3.96 -7.68 2.84
C GLU A 81 -4.35 -8.28 4.20
N PRO A 82 -4.56 -9.59 4.34
CA PRO A 82 -4.80 -10.17 5.66
C PRO A 82 -3.62 -9.97 6.62
N GLU A 83 -2.39 -10.04 6.11
CA GLU A 83 -1.21 -9.82 6.95
C GLU A 83 -1.13 -8.37 7.42
N LEU A 84 -1.41 -7.42 6.53
CA LEU A 84 -1.50 -6.01 6.90
C LEU A 84 -2.58 -5.77 7.94
N ALA A 85 -3.74 -6.39 7.79
CA ALA A 85 -4.84 -6.23 8.73
C ALA A 85 -4.45 -6.74 10.12
N ARG A 86 -3.78 -7.87 10.19
CA ARG A 86 -3.30 -8.42 11.45
C ARG A 86 -2.29 -7.48 12.11
N TRP A 87 -1.31 -7.03 11.33
CA TRP A 87 -0.29 -6.11 11.83
C TRP A 87 -0.92 -4.80 12.32
N GLY A 88 -1.89 -4.28 11.57
CA GLY A 88 -2.60 -3.06 11.97
C GLY A 88 -3.32 -3.22 13.28
N ARG A 89 -4.05 -4.33 13.44
CA ARG A 89 -4.75 -4.60 14.70
C ARG A 89 -3.78 -4.75 15.87
N GLU A 90 -2.66 -5.41 15.66
CA GLU A 90 -1.64 -5.59 16.71
C GLU A 90 -1.03 -4.27 17.16
N ASN A 91 -1.01 -3.28 16.28
CA ASN A 91 -0.47 -1.96 16.58
C ASN A 91 -1.53 -0.92 16.96
N GLY A 92 -2.78 -1.35 17.07
CA GLY A 92 -3.87 -0.44 17.46
C GLY A 92 -4.35 0.47 16.34
N PHE A 93 -4.00 0.19 15.10
CA PHE A 93 -4.46 0.97 13.95
C PHE A 93 -5.90 0.59 13.63
N THR A 94 -6.64 1.51 13.02
CA THR A 94 -8.09 1.35 12.91
C THR A 94 -8.58 1.01 11.51
N HIS A 95 -7.81 1.32 10.47
CA HIS A 95 -8.27 1.16 9.09
C HIS A 95 -7.16 0.71 8.16
N LEU A 96 -7.55 0.00 7.11
CA LEU A 96 -6.75 -0.19 5.91
C LEU A 96 -7.37 0.64 4.80
N LYS A 97 -6.55 1.34 4.02
CA LYS A 97 -7.03 2.11 2.87
C LYS A 97 -6.22 1.73 1.64
N VAL A 98 -6.92 1.44 0.57
CA VAL A 98 -6.30 1.17 -0.73
C VAL A 98 -7.02 2.02 -1.76
N ALA A 99 -6.29 2.86 -2.47
CA ALA A 99 -6.83 3.60 -3.59
C ALA A 99 -6.81 2.69 -4.81
N GLY A 100 -7.96 2.56 -5.48
CA GLY A 100 -8.04 1.68 -6.63
C GLY A 100 -9.36 1.82 -7.34
N ARG A 101 -9.56 0.99 -8.34
CA ARG A 101 -10.79 0.98 -9.12
C ARG A 101 -11.91 0.35 -8.31
N LEU A 102 -13.14 0.83 -8.49
CA LEU A 102 -14.30 0.27 -7.80
C LEU A 102 -14.47 -1.23 -8.06
N GLY A 103 -14.09 -1.70 -9.25
CA GLY A 103 -14.15 -3.13 -9.56
C GLY A 103 -13.31 -4.00 -8.65
N TRP A 104 -12.28 -3.45 -8.03
CA TRP A 104 -11.45 -4.19 -7.08
C TRP A 104 -12.20 -4.56 -5.82
N LEU A 105 -13.23 -3.78 -5.46
CA LEU A 105 -14.03 -4.05 -4.27
C LEU A 105 -14.73 -5.41 -4.36
N ARG A 106 -15.15 -5.81 -5.54
CA ARG A 106 -15.85 -7.09 -5.74
C ARG A 106 -14.98 -8.31 -5.48
N LYS A 107 -13.66 -8.16 -5.56
CA LYS A 107 -12.72 -9.27 -5.37
C LYS A 107 -12.31 -9.43 -3.91
N ARG A 108 -12.73 -8.53 -3.05
CA ARG A 108 -12.33 -8.57 -1.65
C ARG A 108 -13.37 -9.23 -0.77
N PRO A 109 -12.93 -9.85 0.34
CA PRO A 109 -13.88 -10.43 1.28
C PRO A 109 -14.71 -9.34 1.94
N SER A 110 -15.73 -9.76 2.69
CA SER A 110 -16.61 -8.83 3.38
C SER A 110 -15.82 -7.95 4.36
N GLY A 111 -16.37 -6.80 4.67
CA GLY A 111 -15.70 -5.83 5.52
C GLY A 111 -15.04 -4.69 4.77
N TRP A 112 -14.82 -4.87 3.47
CA TRP A 112 -14.33 -3.80 2.61
C TRP A 112 -15.51 -3.03 2.04
N LYS A 113 -15.36 -1.71 1.95
CA LYS A 113 -16.38 -0.86 1.35
C LYS A 113 -15.73 0.32 0.64
N ALA A 114 -16.42 0.86 -0.34
CA ALA A 114 -15.99 2.09 -0.98
C ALA A 114 -16.20 3.23 0.02
N HIS A 115 -15.14 4.01 0.26
CA HIS A 115 -15.19 5.12 1.19
C HIS A 115 -15.26 6.45 0.44
N GLN A 116 -14.41 6.63 -0.55
CA GLN A 116 -14.39 7.84 -1.36
C GLN A 116 -13.77 7.55 -2.72
N VAL A 117 -14.03 8.44 -3.66
CA VAL A 117 -13.45 8.39 -4.99
C VAL A 117 -12.41 9.50 -5.08
N ILE A 118 -11.24 9.20 -5.60
CA ILE A 118 -10.20 10.19 -5.83
C ILE A 118 -10.40 10.79 -7.22
N ILE A 119 -10.57 12.08 -7.28
CA ILE A 119 -10.71 12.82 -8.52
C ILE A 119 -9.54 13.77 -8.63
N MET A 120 -8.81 13.71 -9.72
CA MET A 120 -7.62 14.53 -9.90
C MET A 120 -7.73 15.40 -11.13
N LYS A 121 -7.18 16.59 -11.02
CA LYS A 121 -6.98 17.48 -12.16
C LYS A 121 -5.54 17.97 -12.12
N GLU A 122 -4.86 17.79 -13.23
CA GLU A 122 -3.50 18.33 -13.37
C GLU A 122 -3.61 19.82 -13.61
N LEU A 123 -2.87 20.61 -12.83
CA LEU A 123 -2.91 22.06 -12.96
C LEU A 123 -1.71 22.50 -13.78
N ALA A 124 -1.96 22.70 -15.06
CA ALA A 124 -0.92 23.15 -15.97
C ALA A 124 -0.77 24.67 -15.89
N ASP A 125 0.43 25.15 -16.13
CA ASP A 125 0.71 26.59 -16.18
C ASP A 125 0.05 27.21 -17.38
N GLY A 126 -0.73 28.16 -17.14
CA GLY A 126 -1.31 28.97 -18.21
C GLY A 126 -2.48 28.35 -18.91
#